data_c5de8f30f3ae8dc723ed1d99b0556bec
#
_entry.id   c5de8f30f3ae8dc723ed1d99b0556bec
#
_cell.length_a   1.000
_cell.length_b   1.000
_cell.length_c   1.000
_cell.angle_alpha   90.00
_cell.angle_beta   90.00
_cell.angle_gamma   90.00
#
_symmetry.space_group_name_H-M   'P 1'
#
loop_
_entity.id
_entity.type
_entity.pdbx_description
1 polymer ?
#
loop_
_entity_poly.entity_id
_entity_poly.type
_entity_poly.pdbx_seq_one_letter_code
_entity_poly.pdbx_strand_id
1 'polypeptide(L)'
;MGKGRKAEKKGSRFLELKSTIVDRLKTIHQLLKDTKDKEAAGYGGDNAKEIIKMQAEVREQIRQAGEEWKEMDAIYKKEARKKKSKFTVEELEIQSELVRRLYAEIEKVKEAQMRGYAKNRDAGSAVALNTKAIYTDSSRF
;
A
#
# COMPACT_ATOMS: atom_id res chain seq x y z
N MET A 1 9.30 -25.97 23.25
CA MET A 1 9.84 -24.82 22.63
C MET A 1 9.49 -24.74 21.16
N GLY A 2 10.24 -25.45 20.32
CA GLY A 2 9.98 -25.41 18.91
C GLY A 2 8.60 -25.90 18.51
N LYS A 3 8.03 -26.73 19.35
CA LYS A 3 6.71 -27.31 19.07
C LYS A 3 5.61 -26.25 19.06
N GLY A 4 5.65 -25.35 20.03
CA GLY A 4 4.66 -24.30 20.10
C GLY A 4 4.70 -23.45 18.85
N ARG A 5 5.92 -23.11 18.43
CA ARG A 5 6.08 -22.30 17.22
C ARG A 5 5.62 -23.04 15.99
N LYS A 6 5.85 -24.34 15.91
CA LYS A 6 5.37 -25.12 14.77
C LYS A 6 3.87 -25.11 14.69
N ALA A 7 3.20 -25.28 15.81
CA ALA A 7 1.75 -25.24 15.83
C ALA A 7 1.23 -23.87 15.39
N GLU A 8 1.96 -22.83 15.78
CA GLU A 8 1.57 -21.46 15.44
C GLU A 8 1.88 -21.10 14.01
N LYS A 9 2.75 -21.86 13.36
CA LYS A 9 3.17 -21.52 12.00
C LYS A 9 2.07 -21.71 10.98
N LYS A 10 0.99 -22.39 11.31
CA LYS A 10 -0.11 -22.50 10.39
C LYS A 10 -0.64 -21.09 10.11
N GLY A 11 -0.31 -20.59 8.93
CA GLY A 11 -0.73 -19.27 8.53
C GLY A 11 0.04 -18.12 9.14
N SER A 12 1.10 -18.39 9.92
CA SER A 12 1.80 -17.30 10.62
C SER A 12 2.48 -16.33 9.66
N ARG A 13 3.08 -16.83 8.56
CA ARG A 13 3.70 -15.93 7.59
C ARG A 13 2.66 -15.08 6.89
N PHE A 14 1.52 -15.67 6.54
CA PHE A 14 0.42 -14.95 5.95
C PHE A 14 -0.05 -13.83 6.89
N LEU A 15 -0.21 -14.16 8.17
CA LEU A 15 -0.67 -13.19 9.15
C LEU A 15 0.39 -12.13 9.45
N GLU A 16 1.66 -12.49 9.44
CA GLU A 16 2.75 -11.53 9.59
C GLU A 16 2.70 -10.51 8.46
N LEU A 17 2.54 -11.00 7.23
CA LEU A 17 2.48 -10.12 6.08
C LEU A 17 1.25 -9.20 6.15
N LYS A 18 0.12 -9.77 6.56
CA LYS A 18 -1.09 -8.96 6.76
C LYS A 18 -0.82 -7.83 7.75
N SER A 19 -0.23 -8.17 8.88
CA SER A 19 0.05 -7.19 9.93
C SER A 19 1.02 -6.11 9.44
N THR A 20 2.06 -6.53 8.74
CA THR A 20 3.05 -5.60 8.20
C THR A 20 2.42 -4.65 7.18
N ILE A 21 1.59 -5.18 6.28
CA ILE A 21 0.93 -4.36 5.29
C ILE A 21 -0.01 -3.36 5.95
N VAL A 22 -0.79 -3.82 6.94
CA VAL A 22 -1.69 -2.92 7.67
C VAL A 22 -0.91 -1.79 8.34
N ASP A 23 0.21 -2.11 8.96
CA ASP A 23 1.04 -1.10 9.61
C ASP A 23 1.60 -0.11 8.59
N ARG A 24 2.02 -0.60 7.43
CA ARG A 24 2.50 0.28 6.37
C ARG A 24 1.39 1.19 5.85
N LEU A 25 0.19 0.66 5.70
CA LEU A 25 -0.95 1.47 5.27
C LEU A 25 -1.25 2.58 6.27
N LYS A 26 -1.17 2.28 7.55
CA LYS A 26 -1.35 3.30 8.59
C LYS A 26 -0.27 4.38 8.48
N THR A 27 0.97 3.97 8.29
CA THR A 27 2.07 4.90 8.12
C THR A 27 1.86 5.77 6.89
N ILE A 28 1.44 5.15 5.77
CA ILE A 28 1.18 5.87 4.53
C ILE A 28 0.09 6.92 4.72
N HIS A 29 -1.02 6.53 5.35
CA HIS A 29 -2.11 7.47 5.59
C HIS A 29 -1.65 8.65 6.44
N GLN A 30 -0.84 8.39 7.45
CA GLN A 30 -0.32 9.45 8.29
C GLN A 30 0.61 10.37 7.51
N LEU A 31 1.49 9.78 6.69
CA LEU A 31 2.40 10.56 5.86
C LEU A 31 1.65 11.42 4.85
N LEU A 32 0.61 10.86 4.23
CA LEU A 32 -0.19 11.63 3.28
C LEU A 32 -0.87 12.80 3.96
N LYS A 33 -1.40 12.58 5.15
CA LYS A 33 -2.03 13.65 5.91
C LYS A 33 -1.01 14.72 6.30
N ASP A 34 0.14 14.29 6.82
CA ASP A 34 1.19 15.22 7.24
C ASP A 34 1.71 16.03 6.05
N THR A 35 1.82 15.39 4.88
CA THR A 35 2.24 16.07 3.67
C THR A 35 1.25 17.17 3.29
N LYS A 36 -0.05 16.85 3.35
CA LYS A 36 -1.07 17.85 3.06
C LYS A 36 -1.01 19.02 4.02
N ASP A 37 -0.81 18.73 5.30
CA ASP A 37 -0.73 19.79 6.31
C ASP A 37 0.46 20.70 6.05
N LYS A 38 1.59 20.12 5.67
CA LYS A 38 2.77 20.91 5.35
C LYS A 38 2.58 21.72 4.08
N GLU A 39 1.93 21.14 3.09
CA GLU A 39 1.63 21.86 1.83
C GLU A 39 0.73 23.06 2.11
N ALA A 40 -0.23 22.90 3.01
CA ALA A 40 -1.12 23.98 3.37
C ALA A 40 -0.37 25.12 4.08
N ALA A 41 0.71 24.79 4.77
CA ALA A 41 1.52 25.78 5.46
C ALA A 41 2.47 26.53 4.51
N GLY A 42 2.63 26.05 3.27
CA GLY A 42 3.44 26.70 2.26
C GLY A 42 4.74 25.95 1.98
N TYR A 43 5.43 26.39 0.95
CA TYR A 43 6.63 25.70 0.46
C TYR A 43 7.94 26.43 0.79
N GLY A 44 7.91 27.39 1.70
CA GLY A 44 9.10 28.16 2.01
C GLY A 44 10.09 27.40 2.88
N GLY A 45 11.36 27.70 2.70
CA GLY A 45 12.45 27.22 3.56
C GLY A 45 12.56 25.72 3.60
N ASP A 46 12.70 25.20 4.82
CA ASP A 46 12.88 23.76 5.02
C ASP A 46 11.62 22.96 4.77
N ASN A 47 10.46 23.61 4.70
CA ASN A 47 9.21 22.91 4.53
C ASN A 47 9.14 22.18 3.20
N ALA A 48 9.65 22.79 2.13
CA ALA A 48 9.69 22.14 0.83
C ALA A 48 10.53 20.87 0.86
N LYS A 49 11.66 20.90 1.55
CA LYS A 49 12.51 19.72 1.68
C LYS A 49 11.82 18.60 2.42
N GLU A 50 11.11 18.96 3.49
CA GLU A 50 10.37 17.95 4.27
C GLU A 50 9.26 17.32 3.46
N ILE A 51 8.55 18.11 2.67
CA ILE A 51 7.50 17.57 1.81
C ILE A 51 8.09 16.54 0.83
N ILE A 52 9.22 16.86 0.21
CA ILE A 52 9.87 15.95 -0.72
C ILE A 52 10.27 14.66 -0.02
N LYS A 53 10.82 14.76 1.19
CA LYS A 53 11.19 13.57 1.96
C LYS A 53 9.98 12.71 2.28
N MET A 54 8.89 13.33 2.68
CA MET A 54 7.68 12.61 3.02
C MET A 54 7.08 11.92 1.80
N GLN A 55 7.11 12.59 0.66
CA GLN A 55 6.63 12.00 -0.58
C GLN A 55 7.49 10.80 -0.99
N ALA A 56 8.80 10.90 -0.79
CA ALA A 56 9.70 9.77 -1.09
C ALA A 56 9.42 8.60 -0.14
N GLU A 57 9.14 8.90 1.11
CA GLU A 57 8.83 7.85 2.09
C GLU A 57 7.52 7.17 1.74
N VAL A 58 6.50 7.92 1.34
CA VAL A 58 5.23 7.35 0.89
C VAL A 58 5.47 6.38 -0.26
N ARG A 59 6.27 6.80 -1.24
CA ARG A 59 6.58 5.97 -2.40
C ARG A 59 7.22 4.65 -1.98
N GLU A 60 8.18 4.72 -1.06
CA GLU A 60 8.88 3.53 -0.61
C GLU A 60 7.96 2.61 0.19
N GLN A 61 7.12 3.17 1.05
CA GLN A 61 6.18 2.37 1.82
C GLN A 61 5.17 1.66 0.92
N ILE A 62 4.69 2.35 -0.12
CA ILE A 62 3.77 1.74 -1.07
C ILE A 62 4.46 0.61 -1.82
N ARG A 63 5.70 0.82 -2.24
CA ARG A 63 6.46 -0.20 -2.95
C ARG A 63 6.62 -1.45 -2.10
N GLN A 64 7.00 -1.27 -0.85
CA GLN A 64 7.20 -2.39 0.06
C GLN A 64 5.88 -3.11 0.37
N ALA A 65 4.81 -2.34 0.55
CA ALA A 65 3.50 -2.94 0.77
C ALA A 65 3.11 -3.81 -0.43
N GLY A 66 3.39 -3.35 -1.63
CA GLY A 66 3.11 -4.11 -2.84
C GLY A 66 3.88 -5.42 -2.92
N GLU A 67 5.17 -5.38 -2.53
CA GLU A 67 5.98 -6.59 -2.51
C GLU A 67 5.47 -7.59 -1.47
N GLU A 68 5.13 -7.09 -0.30
CA GLU A 68 4.59 -7.93 0.76
C GLU A 68 3.24 -8.51 0.37
N TRP A 69 2.43 -7.72 -0.31
CA TRP A 69 1.14 -8.21 -0.79
C TRP A 69 1.32 -9.33 -1.80
N LYS A 70 2.29 -9.21 -2.69
CA LYS A 70 2.56 -10.27 -3.68
C LYS A 70 2.94 -11.57 -2.99
N GLU A 71 3.75 -11.49 -1.96
CA GLU A 71 4.14 -12.68 -1.19
C GLU A 71 2.92 -13.28 -0.52
N MET A 72 2.08 -12.44 0.09
CA MET A 72 0.87 -12.88 0.76
C MET A 72 -0.09 -13.57 -0.21
N ASP A 73 -0.28 -12.98 -1.38
CA ASP A 73 -1.14 -13.53 -2.42
C ASP A 73 -0.61 -14.88 -2.90
N ALA A 74 0.71 -15.00 -3.05
CA ALA A 74 1.33 -16.25 -3.49
C ALA A 74 1.12 -17.36 -2.46
N ILE A 75 1.22 -17.03 -1.18
CA ILE A 75 0.98 -18.00 -0.12
C ILE A 75 -0.45 -18.49 -0.17
N TYR A 76 -1.40 -17.57 -0.31
CA TYR A 76 -2.80 -17.92 -0.40
C TYR A 76 -3.06 -18.81 -1.61
N LYS A 77 -2.57 -18.41 -2.78
CA LYS A 77 -2.83 -19.16 -4.02
C LYS A 77 -2.25 -20.55 -3.97
N LYS A 78 -1.07 -20.68 -3.38
CA LYS A 78 -0.43 -21.99 -3.24
C LYS A 78 -1.29 -22.92 -2.39
N GLU A 79 -1.80 -22.42 -1.26
CA GLU A 79 -2.65 -23.24 -0.39
C GLU A 79 -3.98 -23.57 -1.04
N ALA A 80 -4.55 -22.60 -1.75
CA ALA A 80 -5.85 -22.80 -2.39
C ALA A 80 -5.80 -23.88 -3.47
N ARG A 81 -4.63 -24.13 -4.05
CA ARG A 81 -4.47 -25.15 -5.10
C ARG A 81 -4.23 -26.54 -4.55
N LYS A 82 -3.89 -26.66 -3.28
CA LYS A 82 -3.59 -27.98 -2.72
C LYS A 82 -4.86 -28.78 -2.56
N LYS A 83 -4.77 -30.06 -2.88
CA LYS A 83 -5.89 -30.97 -2.64
C LYS A 83 -6.14 -31.14 -1.16
N LYS A 84 -5.06 -31.17 -0.38
CA LYS A 84 -5.12 -31.26 1.08
C LYS A 84 -4.42 -30.05 1.66
N SER A 85 -5.16 -28.97 1.78
CA SER A 85 -4.63 -27.79 2.41
C SER A 85 -4.68 -27.96 3.92
N LYS A 86 -3.75 -27.28 4.60
CA LYS A 86 -3.78 -27.22 6.06
C LYS A 86 -4.84 -26.27 6.56
N PHE A 87 -5.51 -25.55 5.67
CA PHE A 87 -6.56 -24.59 6.00
C PHE A 87 -7.91 -25.14 5.59
N THR A 88 -8.95 -24.78 6.34
CA THR A 88 -10.32 -25.13 5.99
C THR A 88 -10.78 -24.23 4.84
N VAL A 89 -11.91 -24.61 4.23
CA VAL A 89 -12.51 -23.81 3.17
C VAL A 89 -12.83 -22.42 3.68
N GLU A 90 -13.37 -22.33 4.89
CA GLU A 90 -13.70 -21.05 5.50
C GLU A 90 -12.46 -20.18 5.71
N GLU A 91 -11.37 -20.81 6.17
CA GLU A 91 -10.12 -20.08 6.37
C GLU A 91 -9.57 -19.55 5.05
N LEU A 92 -9.67 -20.35 3.99
CA LEU A 92 -9.21 -19.93 2.67
C LEU A 92 -10.07 -18.79 2.12
N GLU A 93 -11.36 -18.81 2.39
CA GLU A 93 -12.24 -17.72 1.98
C GLU A 93 -11.89 -16.43 2.70
N ILE A 94 -11.59 -16.51 3.99
CA ILE A 94 -11.16 -15.35 4.74
C ILE A 94 -9.84 -14.80 4.19
N GLN A 95 -8.90 -15.70 3.88
CA GLN A 95 -7.62 -15.28 3.30
C GLN A 95 -7.84 -14.60 1.95
N SER A 96 -8.71 -15.16 1.12
CA SER A 96 -9.04 -14.56 -0.17
C SER A 96 -9.58 -13.16 -0.01
N GLU A 97 -10.47 -12.97 0.94
CA GLU A 97 -11.07 -11.67 1.20
C GLU A 97 -10.02 -10.68 1.68
N LEU A 98 -9.14 -11.09 2.59
CA LEU A 98 -8.07 -10.24 3.09
C LEU A 98 -7.13 -9.79 1.97
N VAL A 99 -6.73 -10.75 1.13
CA VAL A 99 -5.84 -10.45 0.01
C VAL A 99 -6.48 -9.39 -0.90
N ARG A 100 -7.75 -9.57 -1.20
CA ARG A 100 -8.46 -8.65 -2.08
C ARG A 100 -8.62 -7.27 -1.45
N ARG A 101 -8.97 -7.23 -0.18
CA ARG A 101 -9.16 -5.96 0.53
C ARG A 101 -7.86 -5.18 0.66
N LEU A 102 -6.78 -5.87 0.97
CA LEU A 102 -5.49 -5.20 1.08
C LEU A 102 -5.03 -4.67 -0.26
N TYR A 103 -5.27 -5.41 -1.33
CA TYR A 103 -4.96 -4.91 -2.66
C TYR A 103 -5.71 -3.61 -2.94
N ALA A 104 -7.00 -3.59 -2.63
CA ALA A 104 -7.81 -2.40 -2.85
C ALA A 104 -7.30 -1.21 -2.04
N GLU A 105 -6.88 -1.45 -0.80
CA GLU A 105 -6.35 -0.38 0.03
C GLU A 105 -5.02 0.15 -0.50
N ILE A 106 -4.15 -0.74 -0.98
CA ILE A 106 -2.90 -0.32 -1.58
C ILE A 106 -3.15 0.53 -2.82
N GLU A 107 -4.12 0.12 -3.65
CA GLU A 107 -4.46 0.89 -4.84
C GLU A 107 -5.02 2.27 -4.48
N LYS A 108 -5.79 2.35 -3.41
CA LYS A 108 -6.33 3.63 -2.95
C LYS A 108 -5.20 4.60 -2.56
N VAL A 109 -4.20 4.11 -1.83
CA VAL A 109 -3.11 5.00 -1.42
C VAL A 109 -2.23 5.36 -2.60
N LYS A 110 -2.08 4.47 -3.59
CA LYS A 110 -1.39 4.81 -4.83
C LYS A 110 -2.10 5.96 -5.54
N GLU A 111 -3.41 5.88 -5.65
CA GLU A 111 -4.20 6.94 -6.28
C GLU A 111 -4.08 8.25 -5.53
N ALA A 112 -4.14 8.17 -4.21
CA ALA A 112 -4.01 9.37 -3.38
C ALA A 112 -2.66 10.03 -3.59
N GLN A 113 -1.59 9.23 -3.69
CA GLN A 113 -0.26 9.73 -3.96
C GLN A 113 -0.20 10.41 -5.33
N MET A 114 -0.75 9.76 -6.34
CA MET A 114 -0.73 10.31 -7.69
C MET A 114 -1.55 11.60 -7.81
N ARG A 115 -2.69 11.65 -7.13
CA ARG A 115 -3.49 12.87 -7.10
C ARG A 115 -2.72 14.02 -6.44
N GLY A 116 -1.94 13.71 -5.41
CA GLY A 116 -1.12 14.70 -4.76
C GLY A 116 -0.08 15.29 -5.71
N TYR A 117 0.58 14.44 -6.48
CA TYR A 117 1.55 14.90 -7.49
C TYR A 117 0.87 15.74 -8.56
N ALA A 118 -0.25 15.27 -9.08
CA ALA A 118 -0.97 15.99 -10.12
C ALA A 118 -1.43 17.36 -9.61
N LYS A 119 -1.90 17.41 -8.37
CA LYS A 119 -2.35 18.66 -7.76
C LYS A 119 -1.21 19.65 -7.62
N ASN A 120 -0.04 19.17 -7.21
CA ASN A 120 1.13 20.02 -7.08
C ASN A 120 1.55 20.61 -8.42
N ARG A 121 1.47 19.82 -9.47
CA ARG A 121 1.79 20.30 -10.81
C ARG A 121 0.75 21.30 -11.30
N ASP A 122 -0.52 21.03 -11.00
CA ASP A 122 -1.60 21.94 -11.36
C ASP A 122 -1.40 23.30 -10.74
N ALA A 123 -0.93 23.35 -9.51
CA ALA A 123 -0.72 24.60 -8.82
C ALA A 123 0.40 25.41 -9.42
N GLY A 124 1.32 24.80 -10.15
CA GLY A 124 2.51 25.48 -10.62
C GLY A 124 2.66 25.63 -12.12
N SER A 125 1.76 25.13 -12.95
CA SER A 125 2.07 25.05 -14.38
C SER A 125 0.84 24.97 -15.28
N ALA A 126 0.95 25.64 -16.42
CA ALA A 126 -0.08 25.55 -17.46
C ALA A 126 -0.11 24.19 -18.14
N VAL A 127 0.92 23.38 -17.94
CA VAL A 127 1.00 22.03 -18.48
C VAL A 127 0.15 21.05 -17.68
N ALA A 128 -0.41 21.52 -16.60
CA ALA A 128 -1.16 20.70 -15.66
C ALA A 128 -2.29 19.88 -16.31
N LEU A 129 -2.99 20.46 -17.28
CA LEU A 129 -4.09 19.76 -17.93
C LEU A 129 -3.63 18.49 -18.63
N ASN A 130 -2.53 18.58 -19.36
CA ASN A 130 -1.98 17.41 -20.03
C ASN A 130 -1.50 16.38 -19.04
N THR A 131 -0.91 16.85 -17.94
CA THR A 131 -0.45 15.98 -16.88
C THR A 131 -1.61 15.19 -16.28
N LYS A 132 -2.74 15.86 -16.06
CA LYS A 132 -3.92 15.19 -15.53
C LYS A 132 -4.42 14.10 -16.47
N ALA A 133 -4.45 14.38 -17.76
CA ALA A 133 -4.88 13.41 -18.74
C ALA A 133 -3.98 12.18 -18.72
N ILE A 134 -2.67 12.41 -18.62
CA ILE A 134 -1.70 11.32 -18.58
C ILE A 134 -1.93 10.46 -17.32
N TYR A 135 -2.12 11.08 -16.17
CA TYR A 135 -2.37 10.35 -14.95
C TYR A 135 -3.67 9.56 -15.02
N THR A 136 -4.70 10.16 -15.59
CA THR A 136 -5.97 9.48 -15.73
C THR A 136 -5.82 8.22 -16.59
N ASP A 137 -5.08 8.34 -17.69
CA ASP A 137 -4.83 7.19 -18.56
C ASP A 137 -4.01 6.13 -17.86
N SER A 138 -2.98 6.56 -17.13
CA SER A 138 -2.10 5.63 -16.40
C SER A 138 -2.87 4.86 -15.33
N SER A 139 -3.82 5.50 -14.68
CA SER A 139 -4.54 4.86 -13.59
C SER A 139 -5.48 3.77 -14.07
N ARG A 140 -5.76 3.71 -15.36
CA ARG A 140 -6.58 2.64 -15.93
C ARG A 140 -5.82 1.33 -16.09
N PHE A 141 -4.54 1.41 -16.14
CA PHE A 141 -3.70 0.25 -16.35
C PHE A 141 -2.96 -0.13 -15.09
#